data_f43804bb3b561c919cd92f745672f970
#
_entry.id   f43804bb3b561c919cd92f745672f970
#
_cell.length_a   1.000
_cell.length_b   1.000
_cell.length_c   1.000
_cell.angle_alpha   90.00
_cell.angle_beta   90.00
_cell.angle_gamma   90.00
#
_symmetry.space_group_name_H-M   'P 1'
#
loop_
_entity.id
_entity.type
_entity.pdbx_description
1 polymer ?
#
loop_
_entity_poly.entity_id
_entity_poly.type
_entity_poly.pdbx_seq_one_letter_code
_entity_poly.pdbx_strand_id
1 'polypeptide(L)'
;MATILIIDDEEGIRALLRTTLEAAGHEVMEAANGRQGLALYRLRPTDLIITDILMPELTGLDMLLDLTREFLHAKVIAISGVGGENHALDSAKLLGARRTFHKPFSMTQLLDAVQYELAH
;
A
#
# COMPACT_ATOMS: atom_id res chain seq x y z
N MET A 1 2.05 -15.03 10.38
CA MET A 1 2.86 -13.79 10.32
C MET A 1 3.23 -13.51 8.87
N ALA A 2 2.96 -12.32 8.42
CA ALA A 2 3.23 -11.91 7.04
C ALA A 2 4.19 -10.73 7.01
N THR A 3 4.77 -10.46 5.84
CA THR A 3 5.61 -9.30 5.60
C THR A 3 4.81 -8.29 4.78
N ILE A 4 4.76 -7.05 5.25
CA ILE A 4 3.96 -5.97 4.63
C ILE A 4 4.86 -4.78 4.34
N LEU A 5 4.81 -4.28 3.11
CA LEU A 5 5.50 -3.06 2.71
C LEU A 5 4.52 -1.89 2.73
N ILE A 6 4.88 -0.83 3.45
CA ILE A 6 4.08 0.40 3.51
C ILE A 6 4.81 1.48 2.72
N ILE A 7 4.11 2.10 1.79
CA ILE A 7 4.63 3.19 0.95
C ILE A 7 3.74 4.41 1.16
N ASP A 8 4.27 5.43 1.84
CA ASP A 8 3.54 6.68 2.10
C ASP A 8 4.56 7.77 2.40
N ASP A 9 4.38 8.96 1.85
CA ASP A 9 5.27 10.09 2.08
C ASP A 9 5.06 10.76 3.44
N GLU A 10 3.96 10.45 4.13
CA GLU A 10 3.66 10.97 5.45
C GLU A 10 4.23 10.04 6.53
N GLU A 11 5.25 10.53 7.24
CA GLU A 11 5.91 9.74 8.29
C GLU A 11 4.93 9.32 9.40
N GLY A 12 4.01 10.20 9.78
CA GLY A 12 3.01 9.88 10.80
C GLY A 12 2.10 8.73 10.41
N ILE A 13 1.69 8.67 9.16
CA ILE A 13 0.86 7.57 8.66
C ILE A 13 1.65 6.28 8.63
N ARG A 14 2.91 6.32 8.18
CA ARG A 14 3.77 5.12 8.18
C ARG A 14 3.93 4.59 9.60
N ALA A 15 4.19 5.48 10.56
CA ALA A 15 4.39 5.09 11.96
C ALA A 15 3.13 4.45 12.54
N LEU A 16 1.96 5.03 12.26
CA LEU A 16 0.68 4.49 12.73
C LEU A 16 0.41 3.11 12.14
N LEU A 17 0.56 2.97 10.85
CA LEU A 17 0.37 1.68 10.16
C LEU A 17 1.34 0.63 10.67
N ARG A 18 2.60 0.99 10.82
CA ARG A 18 3.62 0.08 11.33
C ARG A 18 3.27 -0.43 12.73
N THR A 19 2.97 0.48 13.65
CA THR A 19 2.61 0.10 15.02
C THR A 19 1.42 -0.84 15.04
N THR A 20 0.39 -0.53 14.26
CA THR A 20 -0.83 -1.32 14.21
C THR A 20 -0.58 -2.71 13.62
N LEU A 21 0.15 -2.79 12.53
CA LEU A 21 0.41 -4.05 11.84
C LEU A 21 1.39 -4.94 12.62
N GLU A 22 2.39 -4.34 13.24
CA GLU A 22 3.32 -5.09 14.11
C GLU A 22 2.59 -5.66 15.34
N ALA A 23 1.66 -4.89 15.91
CA ALA A 23 0.83 -5.38 17.00
C ALA A 23 -0.04 -6.56 16.58
N ALA A 24 -0.39 -6.65 15.31
CA ALA A 24 -1.15 -7.78 14.76
C ALA A 24 -0.25 -8.96 14.37
N GLY A 25 1.06 -8.89 14.61
CA GLY A 25 1.99 -9.98 14.39
C GLY A 25 2.70 -9.98 13.04
N HIS A 26 2.62 -8.89 12.29
CA HIS A 26 3.25 -8.80 10.98
C HIS A 26 4.62 -8.12 11.04
N GLU A 27 5.51 -8.49 10.12
CA GLU A 27 6.76 -7.79 9.89
C GLU A 27 6.50 -6.67 8.88
N VAL A 28 7.01 -5.47 9.16
CA VAL A 28 6.71 -4.27 8.36
C VAL A 28 7.99 -3.66 7.79
N MET A 29 7.96 -3.33 6.50
CA MET A 29 8.97 -2.55 5.82
C MET A 29 8.34 -1.22 5.39
N GLU A 30 9.11 -0.14 5.34
CA GLU A 30 8.62 1.19 5.01
C GLU A 30 9.38 1.81 3.86
N ALA A 31 8.66 2.57 3.04
CA ALA A 31 9.23 3.41 1.99
C ALA A 31 8.51 4.76 1.99
N ALA A 32 9.24 5.82 1.72
CA ALA A 32 8.71 7.18 1.72
C ALA A 32 8.16 7.61 0.35
N ASN A 33 8.41 6.85 -0.69
CA ASN A 33 7.90 7.14 -2.03
C ASN A 33 7.82 5.86 -2.86
N GLY A 34 7.17 5.96 -4.01
CA GLY A 34 6.95 4.82 -4.88
C GLY A 34 8.22 4.21 -5.45
N ARG A 35 9.22 5.04 -5.76
CA ARG A 35 10.50 4.57 -6.30
C ARG A 35 11.23 3.70 -5.29
N GLN A 36 11.32 4.18 -4.05
CA GLN A 36 11.93 3.43 -2.96
C GLN A 36 11.16 2.14 -2.67
N GLY A 37 9.83 2.24 -2.68
CA GLY A 37 8.97 1.08 -2.44
C GLY A 37 9.15 -0.01 -3.49
N LEU A 38 9.20 0.37 -4.75
CA LEU A 38 9.40 -0.59 -5.84
C LEU A 38 10.78 -1.25 -5.75
N ALA A 39 11.82 -0.48 -5.43
CA ALA A 39 13.18 -1.00 -5.25
C ALA A 39 13.23 -2.02 -4.10
N LEU A 40 12.60 -1.71 -2.97
CA LEU A 40 12.54 -2.63 -1.83
C LEU A 40 11.79 -3.91 -2.17
N TYR A 41 10.67 -3.80 -2.87
CA TYR A 41 9.89 -4.96 -3.26
C TYR A 41 10.67 -5.87 -4.23
N ARG A 42 11.42 -5.29 -5.15
CA ARG A 42 12.26 -6.07 -6.08
C ARG A 42 13.34 -6.86 -5.36
N LEU A 43 13.92 -6.28 -4.31
CA LEU A 43 14.94 -6.95 -3.50
C LEU A 43 14.34 -8.05 -2.63
N ARG A 44 13.18 -7.79 -2.05
CA ARG A 44 12.52 -8.72 -1.14
C ARG A 44 11.01 -8.56 -1.27
N PRO A 45 10.37 -9.32 -2.16
CA PRO A 45 8.93 -9.26 -2.31
C PRO A 45 8.21 -9.55 -0.98
N THR A 46 7.23 -8.71 -0.65
CA THR A 46 6.42 -8.86 0.55
C THR A 46 5.10 -9.54 0.21
N ASP A 47 4.40 -9.99 1.25
CA ASP A 47 3.11 -10.67 1.08
C ASP A 47 2.00 -9.70 0.70
N LEU A 48 2.16 -8.43 1.09
CA LEU A 48 1.17 -7.38 0.83
C LEU A 48 1.88 -6.04 0.74
N ILE A 49 1.34 -5.14 -0.07
CA ILE A 49 1.78 -3.75 -0.18
C ILE A 49 0.60 -2.85 0.19
N ILE A 50 0.84 -1.87 1.06
CA ILE A 50 -0.12 -0.80 1.33
C ILE A 50 0.54 0.48 0.83
N THR A 51 -0.03 1.14 -0.16
CA THR A 51 0.58 2.32 -0.77
C THR A 51 -0.39 3.49 -0.88
N ASP A 52 0.12 4.68 -0.52
CA ASP A 52 -0.53 5.93 -0.91
C ASP A 52 -0.31 6.10 -2.41
N ILE A 53 -1.32 6.57 -3.12
CA ILE A 53 -1.23 6.76 -4.58
C ILE A 53 -1.06 8.23 -4.98
N LEU A 54 -1.22 9.16 -4.04
CA LEU A 54 -1.01 10.59 -4.29
C LEU A 54 0.25 11.03 -3.54
N MET A 55 1.40 10.87 -4.19
CA MET A 55 2.70 11.20 -3.64
C MET A 55 3.47 12.09 -4.61
N PRO A 56 4.38 12.95 -4.11
CA PRO A 56 5.28 13.67 -4.99
C PRO A 56 6.24 12.73 -5.74
N GLU A 57 6.83 13.19 -6.79
CA GLU A 57 7.76 12.44 -7.66
C GLU A 57 7.05 11.30 -8.40
N LEU A 58 7.50 10.07 -8.22
CA LEU A 58 6.83 8.93 -8.83
C LEU A 58 5.53 8.67 -8.08
N THR A 59 4.40 8.88 -8.74
CA THR A 59 3.10 8.67 -8.11
C THR A 59 2.88 7.20 -7.80
N GLY A 60 1.99 6.94 -6.84
CA GLY A 60 1.64 5.57 -6.52
C GLY A 60 1.00 4.83 -7.69
N LEU A 61 0.32 5.55 -8.60
CA LEU A 61 -0.25 4.93 -9.80
C LEU A 61 0.83 4.45 -10.76
N ASP A 62 1.88 5.25 -10.97
CA ASP A 62 3.02 4.86 -11.82
C ASP A 62 3.74 3.66 -11.22
N MET A 63 3.97 3.68 -9.91
CA MET A 63 4.59 2.57 -9.20
C MET A 63 3.74 1.31 -9.31
N LEU A 64 2.42 1.44 -9.15
CA LEU A 64 1.50 0.31 -9.23
C LEU A 64 1.51 -0.30 -10.63
N LEU A 65 1.55 0.53 -11.67
CA LEU A 65 1.65 0.05 -13.04
C LEU A 65 2.92 -0.77 -13.27
N ASP A 66 4.06 -0.25 -12.85
CA ASP A 66 5.35 -0.96 -12.97
C ASP A 66 5.35 -2.25 -12.17
N LEU A 67 4.83 -2.19 -10.94
CA LEU A 67 4.76 -3.34 -10.06
C LEU A 67 3.92 -4.48 -10.65
N THR A 68 2.73 -4.15 -11.17
CA THR A 68 1.83 -5.18 -11.69
C THR A 68 2.30 -5.76 -13.02
N ARG A 69 3.12 -5.04 -13.77
CA ARG A 69 3.78 -5.57 -14.96
C ARG A 69 4.88 -6.56 -14.63
N GLU A 70 5.65 -6.29 -13.56
CA GLU A 70 6.76 -7.15 -13.14
C GLU A 70 6.30 -8.33 -12.29
N PHE A 71 5.30 -8.11 -11.44
CA PHE A 71 4.86 -9.08 -10.44
C PHE A 71 3.35 -9.29 -10.54
N LEU A 72 2.92 -10.27 -11.32
CA LEU A 72 1.51 -10.50 -11.62
C LEU A 72 0.67 -10.85 -10.39
N HIS A 73 1.30 -11.36 -9.33
CA HIS A 73 0.58 -11.80 -8.13
C HIS A 73 0.77 -10.87 -6.93
N ALA A 74 1.36 -9.69 -7.14
CA ALA A 74 1.52 -8.73 -6.05
C ALA A 74 0.16 -8.29 -5.53
N LYS A 75 -0.01 -8.31 -4.22
CA LYS A 75 -1.24 -7.89 -3.55
C LYS A 75 -1.07 -6.46 -3.07
N VAL A 76 -1.96 -5.57 -3.49
CA VAL A 76 -1.85 -4.14 -3.19
C VAL A 76 -3.15 -3.60 -2.63
N ILE A 77 -3.04 -2.86 -1.53
CA ILE A 77 -4.10 -2.01 -0.99
C ILE A 77 -3.69 -0.57 -1.25
N ALA A 78 -4.52 0.19 -1.95
CA ALA A 78 -4.25 1.57 -2.31
C ALA A 78 -4.99 2.54 -1.38
N ILE A 79 -4.32 3.61 -0.96
CA ILE A 79 -4.88 4.64 -0.09
C ILE A 79 -4.74 5.99 -0.79
N SER A 80 -5.78 6.82 -0.73
CA SER A 80 -5.76 8.18 -1.27
C SER A 80 -5.95 9.20 -0.16
N GLY A 81 -5.26 10.33 -0.27
CA GLY A 81 -5.34 11.41 0.70
C GLY A 81 -6.66 12.16 0.68
N VAL A 82 -6.86 12.99 1.71
CA VAL A 82 -8.02 13.88 1.82
C VAL A 82 -8.00 14.87 0.64
N GLY A 83 -9.17 15.06 0.02
CA GLY A 83 -9.30 15.93 -1.15
C GLY A 83 -8.82 15.28 -2.44
N GLY A 84 -8.36 14.05 -2.37
CA GLY A 84 -8.04 13.28 -3.55
C GLY A 84 -9.29 13.01 -4.36
N GLU A 85 -9.19 13.11 -5.66
CA GLU A 85 -10.30 12.78 -6.53
C GLU A 85 -10.55 11.27 -6.49
N ASN A 86 -11.82 10.87 -6.55
CA ASN A 86 -12.19 9.46 -6.58
C ASN A 86 -11.57 8.71 -7.76
N HIS A 87 -11.23 9.45 -8.82
CA HIS A 87 -10.61 8.88 -10.01
C HIS A 87 -9.27 8.18 -9.75
N ALA A 88 -8.49 8.68 -8.77
CA ALA A 88 -7.21 8.06 -8.45
C ALA A 88 -7.39 6.65 -7.90
N LEU A 89 -8.39 6.43 -7.03
CA LEU A 89 -8.68 5.10 -6.50
C LEU A 89 -9.30 4.18 -7.55
N ASP A 90 -10.17 4.73 -8.42
CA ASP A 90 -10.72 3.96 -9.54
C ASP A 90 -9.60 3.49 -10.47
N SER A 91 -8.66 4.38 -10.78
CA SER A 91 -7.48 4.04 -11.59
C SER A 91 -6.63 2.97 -10.91
N ALA A 92 -6.44 3.07 -9.59
CA ALA A 92 -5.67 2.08 -8.84
C ALA A 92 -6.32 0.69 -8.94
N LYS A 93 -7.64 0.60 -8.86
CA LYS A 93 -8.36 -0.66 -9.03
C LYS A 93 -8.17 -1.23 -10.44
N LEU A 94 -8.27 -0.39 -11.46
CA LEU A 94 -8.05 -0.82 -12.83
C LEU A 94 -6.62 -1.33 -13.05
N LEU A 95 -5.66 -0.77 -12.32
CA LEU A 95 -4.26 -1.18 -12.40
C LEU A 95 -3.93 -2.40 -11.52
N GLY A 96 -4.90 -2.92 -10.79
CA GLY A 96 -4.73 -4.16 -10.06
C GLY A 96 -4.75 -4.08 -8.53
N ALA A 97 -5.02 -2.90 -7.95
CA ALA A 97 -5.18 -2.80 -6.49
C ALA A 97 -6.41 -3.61 -6.07
N ARG A 98 -6.27 -4.42 -5.04
CA ARG A 98 -7.34 -5.30 -4.56
C ARG A 98 -8.34 -4.56 -3.70
N ARG A 99 -7.90 -3.57 -2.96
CA ARG A 99 -8.71 -2.75 -2.07
C ARG A 99 -8.29 -1.31 -2.17
N THR A 100 -9.21 -0.41 -1.89
CA THR A 100 -8.95 1.03 -1.89
C THR A 100 -9.57 1.66 -0.65
N PHE A 101 -8.86 2.65 -0.07
CA PHE A 101 -9.32 3.40 1.09
C PHE A 101 -9.06 4.88 0.89
N HIS A 102 -10.00 5.72 1.34
CA HIS A 102 -9.79 7.16 1.45
C HIS A 102 -9.29 7.51 2.83
N LYS A 103 -8.36 8.44 2.94
CA LYS A 103 -7.99 9.07 4.21
C LYS A 103 -9.05 10.11 4.61
N PRO A 104 -9.46 10.21 5.86
CA PRO A 104 -9.12 9.31 6.95
C PRO A 104 -9.86 7.96 6.80
N PHE A 105 -9.20 6.89 7.16
CA PHE A 105 -9.80 5.56 7.08
C PHE A 105 -9.87 4.91 8.47
N SER A 106 -10.77 3.94 8.62
CA SER A 106 -10.87 3.15 9.84
C SER A 106 -9.73 2.14 9.91
N MET A 107 -8.96 2.18 10.99
CA MET A 107 -7.88 1.22 11.19
C MET A 107 -8.41 -0.21 11.32
N THR A 108 -9.59 -0.37 11.95
CA THR A 108 -10.24 -1.67 12.05
C THR A 108 -10.59 -2.22 10.67
N GLN A 109 -11.16 -1.40 9.81
CA GLN A 109 -11.51 -1.82 8.44
C GLN A 109 -10.26 -2.15 7.63
N LEU A 110 -9.18 -1.39 7.81
CA LEU A 110 -7.91 -1.66 7.13
C LEU A 110 -7.34 -3.01 7.59
N LEU A 111 -7.31 -3.27 8.89
CA LEU A 111 -6.83 -4.55 9.42
C LEU A 111 -7.66 -5.73 8.91
N ASP A 112 -8.98 -5.57 8.83
CA ASP A 112 -9.84 -6.61 8.28
C ASP A 112 -9.50 -6.88 6.82
N ALA A 113 -9.27 -5.84 6.04
CA ALA A 113 -8.87 -5.98 4.65
C ALA A 113 -7.51 -6.65 4.51
N VAL A 114 -6.55 -6.27 5.35
CA VAL A 114 -5.21 -6.89 5.38
C VAL A 114 -5.33 -8.39 5.63
N GLN A 115 -6.07 -8.77 6.65
CA GLN A 115 -6.24 -10.18 7.00
C GLN A 115 -6.91 -10.96 5.88
N TYR A 116 -7.94 -10.37 5.27
CA TYR A 116 -8.64 -11.00 4.15
C TYR A 116 -7.69 -11.21 2.96
N GLU A 117 -6.96 -10.19 2.55
CA GLU A 117 -6.09 -10.27 1.38
C GLU A 117 -4.90 -11.21 1.62
N LEU A 118 -4.38 -11.28 2.83
CA LEU A 118 -3.30 -12.22 3.16
C LEU A 118 -3.77 -13.67 3.11
N ALA A 119 -5.05 -13.93 3.37
CA ALA A 119 -5.63 -15.28 3.36
C ALA A 119 -6.12 -15.70 1.97
N HIS A 120 -6.30 -14.77 1.08
CA HIS A 120 -6.89 -15.01 -0.24
C HIS A 120 -5.99 -14.55 -1.37
#